data_4e858280c53f962036c1feaf407889e5
#
_entry.id   4e858280c53f962036c1feaf407889e5
#
_cell.length_a   1.000
_cell.length_b   1.000
_cell.length_c   1.000
_cell.angle_alpha   90.00
_cell.angle_beta   90.00
_cell.angle_gamma   90.00
#
_symmetry.space_group_name_H-M   'P 1'
#
loop_
_entity.id
_entity.type
_entity.pdbx_description
1 polymer ?
#
loop_
_entity_poly.entity_id
_entity_poly.type
_entity_poly.pdbx_seq_one_letter_code
_entity_poly.pdbx_strand_id
1 'polypeptide(L)'
;MNHIHINYEKKKRRIRLNGIFYAVISSASFGFSPLFSIGLLAAGLSNFDVLSYRWGIAGIVLMIYAFIKKKSLKLTSFDETWKVFLLSALRALTSVTLLIGYANISSGIASTINFMYPIIVATCMMVFFGEHKSIVDIGAICVAILGVYLLASGDSLIVEGGNTRLGLTCSIISAFSFAAYYILMKRLKADKIEVVKFTTWIMLLSAVYFIVCALAFDGKITMIPDGKSWLYMLGLGLWSTMISNFTGVKAVRRIGPTLTSILGALQPVTAVVLGVAFLHEHLYTRSLIGIVLILVAVIVVVMHQNKRSHA
;
A
#
# COMPACT_ATOMS: atom_id res chain seq x y z
N MET A 1 5.90 -8.15 42.20
CA MET A 1 6.54 -8.44 40.91
C MET A 1 5.57 -8.91 39.83
N ASN A 2 4.66 -9.86 40.11
CA ASN A 2 3.70 -10.41 39.13
C ASN A 2 2.76 -9.39 38.48
N HIS A 3 2.23 -8.40 39.18
CA HIS A 3 1.27 -7.42 38.65
C HIS A 3 1.91 -6.48 37.61
N ILE A 4 3.17 -6.09 37.75
CA ILE A 4 3.88 -5.22 36.81
C ILE A 4 4.16 -5.99 35.51
N HIS A 5 4.56 -7.26 35.61
CA HIS A 5 4.81 -8.12 34.46
C HIS A 5 3.53 -8.38 33.64
N ILE A 6 2.43 -8.68 34.31
CA ILE A 6 1.11 -8.92 33.69
C ILE A 6 0.63 -7.64 32.95
N ASN A 7 0.80 -6.46 33.55
CA ASN A 7 0.43 -5.20 32.91
C ASN A 7 1.31 -4.86 31.69
N TYR A 8 2.60 -5.19 31.74
CA TYR A 8 3.52 -5.01 30.63
C TYR A 8 3.13 -5.91 29.44
N GLU A 9 2.86 -7.19 29.66
CA GLU A 9 2.44 -8.13 28.62
C GLU A 9 1.07 -7.76 28.02
N LYS A 10 0.10 -7.36 28.83
CA LYS A 10 -1.19 -6.84 28.34
C LYS A 10 -1.00 -5.60 27.45
N LYS A 11 -0.12 -4.67 27.83
CA LYS A 11 0.20 -3.48 27.04
C LYS A 11 0.86 -3.83 25.72
N LYS A 12 1.84 -4.75 25.71
CA LYS A 12 2.53 -5.24 24.52
C LYS A 12 1.57 -5.91 23.55
N ARG A 13 0.69 -6.80 24.05
CA ARG A 13 -0.36 -7.45 23.27
C ARG A 13 -1.32 -6.42 22.63
N ARG A 14 -1.77 -5.43 23.40
CA ARG A 14 -2.66 -4.36 22.89
C ARG A 14 -2.01 -3.55 21.77
N ILE A 15 -0.73 -3.17 21.92
CA ILE A 15 0.02 -2.45 20.89
C ILE A 15 0.07 -3.26 19.60
N ARG A 16 0.31 -4.57 19.71
CA ARG A 16 0.40 -5.48 18.58
C ARG A 16 -0.95 -5.69 17.88
N LEU A 17 -2.02 -5.97 18.62
CA LEU A 17 -3.37 -6.12 18.08
C LEU A 17 -3.79 -4.84 17.32
N ASN A 18 -3.53 -3.67 17.89
CA ASN A 18 -3.76 -2.40 17.20
C ASN A 18 -2.90 -2.26 15.93
N GLY A 19 -1.67 -2.80 15.91
CA GLY A 19 -0.82 -2.82 14.72
C GLY A 19 -1.41 -3.68 13.60
N ILE A 20 -1.88 -4.88 13.94
CA ILE A 20 -2.59 -5.79 13.01
C ILE A 20 -3.85 -5.11 12.46
N PHE A 21 -4.66 -4.51 13.32
CA PHE A 21 -5.87 -3.80 12.93
C PHE A 21 -5.56 -2.66 11.93
N TYR A 22 -4.50 -1.88 12.18
CA TYR A 22 -4.08 -0.84 11.24
C TYR A 22 -3.58 -1.42 9.91
N ALA A 23 -2.88 -2.55 9.91
CA ALA A 23 -2.45 -3.21 8.68
C ALA A 23 -3.65 -3.70 7.85
N VAL A 24 -4.65 -4.29 8.49
CA VAL A 24 -5.89 -4.73 7.84
C VAL A 24 -6.63 -3.55 7.21
N ILE A 25 -6.84 -2.45 7.96
CA ILE A 25 -7.48 -1.25 7.41
C ILE A 25 -6.67 -0.69 6.25
N SER A 26 -5.35 -0.58 6.39
CA SER A 26 -4.47 -0.10 5.34
C SER A 26 -4.64 -0.90 4.05
N SER A 27 -4.60 -2.22 4.17
CA SER A 27 -4.68 -3.14 3.03
C SER A 27 -6.05 -3.13 2.38
N ALA A 28 -7.11 -3.25 3.17
CA ALA A 28 -8.48 -3.21 2.67
C ALA A 28 -8.79 -1.87 1.98
N SER A 29 -8.40 -0.74 2.60
CA SER A 29 -8.61 0.59 1.99
C SER A 29 -7.86 0.75 0.67
N PHE A 30 -6.63 0.23 0.58
CA PHE A 30 -5.85 0.30 -0.66
C PHE A 30 -6.45 -0.55 -1.79
N GLY A 31 -7.12 -1.64 -1.47
CA GLY A 31 -7.81 -2.50 -2.43
C GLY A 31 -8.90 -1.80 -3.25
N PHE A 32 -9.38 -0.63 -2.83
CA PHE A 32 -10.26 0.23 -3.63
C PHE A 32 -9.54 0.99 -4.75
N SER A 33 -8.20 1.05 -4.73
CA SER A 33 -7.43 1.87 -5.65
C SER A 33 -7.67 1.56 -7.13
N PRO A 34 -7.68 0.29 -7.61
CA PRO A 34 -7.94 -0.03 -9.00
C PRO A 34 -9.31 0.47 -9.47
N LEU A 35 -10.36 0.25 -8.67
CA LEU A 35 -11.73 0.65 -9.00
C LEU A 35 -11.83 2.14 -9.33
N PHE A 36 -11.31 2.98 -8.45
CA PHE A 36 -11.36 4.43 -8.63
C PHE A 36 -10.39 4.92 -9.73
N SER A 37 -9.18 4.33 -9.79
CA SER A 37 -8.16 4.76 -10.75
C SER A 37 -8.57 4.45 -12.19
N ILE A 38 -9.09 3.26 -12.47
CA ILE A 38 -9.55 2.85 -13.80
C ILE A 38 -10.71 3.75 -14.23
N GLY A 39 -11.66 4.05 -13.34
CA GLY A 39 -12.76 4.95 -13.64
C GLY A 39 -12.30 6.37 -14.00
N LEU A 40 -11.25 6.88 -13.36
CA LEU A 40 -10.68 8.20 -13.66
C LEU A 40 -9.89 8.23 -14.96
N LEU A 41 -9.13 7.18 -15.26
CA LEU A 41 -8.45 7.02 -16.54
C LEU A 41 -9.44 6.93 -17.70
N ALA A 42 -10.54 6.18 -17.52
CA ALA A 42 -11.62 6.09 -18.50
C ALA A 42 -12.35 7.43 -18.72
N ALA A 43 -12.35 8.32 -17.72
CA ALA A 43 -12.88 9.69 -17.85
C ALA A 43 -11.90 10.66 -18.55
N GLY A 44 -10.75 10.17 -19.04
CA GLY A 44 -9.79 10.95 -19.85
C GLY A 44 -8.71 11.67 -19.05
N LEU A 45 -8.56 11.41 -17.73
CA LEU A 45 -7.43 11.94 -16.99
C LEU A 45 -6.15 11.14 -17.30
N SER A 46 -5.00 11.83 -17.35
CA SER A 46 -3.71 11.16 -17.48
C SER A 46 -3.30 10.44 -16.18
N ASN A 47 -2.31 9.56 -16.27
CA ASN A 47 -1.74 8.93 -15.08
C ASN A 47 -1.21 9.96 -14.07
N PHE A 48 -0.57 11.01 -14.55
CA PHE A 48 -0.01 12.06 -13.69
C PHE A 48 -1.09 12.95 -13.09
N ASP A 49 -2.18 13.23 -13.82
CA ASP A 49 -3.34 13.96 -13.29
C ASP A 49 -3.95 13.21 -12.12
N VAL A 50 -4.28 11.93 -12.31
CA VAL A 50 -4.86 11.08 -11.27
C VAL A 50 -3.97 11.03 -10.03
N LEU A 51 -2.65 10.89 -10.20
CA LEU A 51 -1.72 10.83 -9.09
C LEU A 51 -1.54 12.20 -8.41
N SER A 52 -1.48 13.29 -9.16
CA SER A 52 -1.38 14.64 -8.61
C SER A 52 -2.55 14.99 -7.70
N TYR A 53 -3.77 14.78 -8.17
CA TYR A 53 -4.97 15.03 -7.39
C TYR A 53 -5.08 14.09 -6.19
N ARG A 54 -4.88 12.80 -6.39
CA ARG A 54 -5.00 11.78 -5.35
C ARG A 54 -4.07 12.05 -4.16
N TRP A 55 -2.80 12.33 -4.43
CA TRP A 55 -1.81 12.60 -3.38
C TRP A 55 -1.94 14.02 -2.83
N GLY A 56 -2.31 14.98 -3.66
CA GLY A 56 -2.58 16.37 -3.25
C GLY A 56 -3.74 16.46 -2.28
N ILE A 57 -4.89 15.90 -2.62
CA ILE A 57 -6.09 15.88 -1.75
C ILE A 57 -5.76 15.20 -0.42
N ALA A 58 -5.11 14.03 -0.45
CA ALA A 58 -4.72 13.31 0.75
C ALA A 58 -3.78 14.13 1.65
N GLY A 59 -2.77 14.78 1.05
CA GLY A 59 -1.80 15.61 1.76
C GLY A 59 -2.43 16.86 2.37
N ILE A 60 -3.28 17.56 1.61
CA ILE A 60 -3.98 18.78 2.07
C ILE A 60 -4.92 18.44 3.23
N VAL A 61 -5.70 17.37 3.14
CA VAL A 61 -6.62 16.99 4.22
C VAL A 61 -5.85 16.61 5.50
N LEU A 62 -4.73 15.88 5.38
CA LEU A 62 -3.86 15.60 6.54
C LEU A 62 -3.19 16.85 7.09
N MET A 63 -2.83 17.80 6.25
CA MET A 63 -2.29 19.10 6.67
C MET A 63 -3.33 19.90 7.46
N ILE A 64 -4.57 19.96 6.97
CA ILE A 64 -5.69 20.60 7.70
C ILE A 64 -5.93 19.89 9.03
N TYR A 65 -5.95 18.56 9.05
CA TYR A 65 -6.06 17.78 10.28
C TYR A 65 -4.94 18.11 11.27
N ALA A 66 -3.69 18.21 10.79
CA ALA A 66 -2.56 18.59 11.63
C ALA A 66 -2.74 20.00 12.24
N PHE A 67 -3.23 20.95 11.45
CA PHE A 67 -3.53 22.30 11.90
C PHE A 67 -4.59 22.31 13.01
N ILE A 68 -5.73 21.66 12.79
CA ILE A 68 -6.82 21.55 13.76
C ILE A 68 -6.34 20.89 15.07
N LYS A 69 -5.52 19.85 14.96
CA LYS A 69 -4.98 19.11 16.12
C LYS A 69 -3.70 19.74 16.70
N LYS A 70 -3.31 20.94 16.24
CA LYS A 70 -2.10 21.66 16.66
C LYS A 70 -0.84 20.78 16.63
N LYS A 71 -0.74 19.89 15.61
CA LYS A 71 0.41 19.04 15.37
C LYS A 71 1.46 19.81 14.58
N SER A 72 2.71 19.78 15.05
CA SER A 72 3.80 20.42 14.33
C SER A 72 4.17 19.62 13.06
N LEU A 73 4.12 20.27 11.92
CA LEU A 73 4.61 19.74 10.64
C LEU A 73 6.05 20.15 10.35
N LYS A 74 6.68 20.95 11.21
CA LYS A 74 8.07 21.44 11.01
C LYS A 74 9.03 20.25 11.02
N LEU A 75 9.80 20.09 9.94
CA LEU A 75 10.94 19.21 9.89
C LEU A 75 12.06 19.86 10.69
N THR A 76 12.57 19.16 11.72
CA THR A 76 13.44 19.75 12.73
C THR A 76 14.91 19.60 12.42
N SER A 77 15.26 18.68 11.52
CA SER A 77 16.65 18.41 11.15
C SER A 77 16.80 18.08 9.68
N PHE A 78 17.99 18.25 9.13
CA PHE A 78 18.35 17.78 7.80
C PHE A 78 18.15 16.26 7.69
N ASP A 79 18.43 15.52 8.78
CA ASP A 79 18.23 14.07 8.85
C ASP A 79 16.76 13.66 8.67
N GLU A 80 15.81 14.39 9.24
CA GLU A 80 14.38 14.17 8.97
C GLU A 80 14.02 14.50 7.52
N THR A 81 14.52 15.61 7.00
CA THR A 81 14.16 16.13 5.68
C THR A 81 14.57 15.20 4.56
N TRP A 82 15.84 14.76 4.53
CA TRP A 82 16.30 13.88 3.46
C TRP A 82 15.62 12.51 3.50
N LYS A 83 15.32 11.97 4.70
CA LYS A 83 14.59 10.70 4.86
C LYS A 83 13.16 10.79 4.28
N VAL A 84 12.46 11.86 4.60
CA VAL A 84 11.12 12.12 4.09
C VAL A 84 11.17 12.29 2.57
N PHE A 85 12.15 13.04 2.04
CA PHE A 85 12.34 13.23 0.62
C PHE A 85 12.59 11.91 -0.12
N LEU A 86 13.53 11.09 0.36
CA LEU A 86 13.84 9.78 -0.22
C LEU A 86 12.61 8.85 -0.20
N LEU A 87 11.95 8.77 0.95
CA LEU A 87 10.81 7.87 1.12
C LEU A 87 9.59 8.33 0.32
N SER A 88 9.39 9.64 0.13
CA SER A 88 8.36 10.16 -0.75
C SER A 88 8.63 9.84 -2.23
N ALA A 89 9.90 9.92 -2.66
CA ALA A 89 10.30 9.55 -4.01
C ALA A 89 10.05 8.06 -4.29
N LEU A 90 10.42 7.17 -3.35
CA LEU A 90 10.11 5.74 -3.47
C LEU A 90 8.60 5.46 -3.51
N ARG A 91 7.83 6.19 -2.72
CA ARG A 91 6.37 6.04 -2.69
C ARG A 91 5.73 6.57 -3.98
N ALA A 92 6.23 7.66 -4.52
CA ALA A 92 5.81 8.19 -5.81
C ALA A 92 6.18 7.22 -6.95
N LEU A 93 7.41 6.71 -6.97
CA LEU A 93 7.85 5.71 -7.94
C LEU A 93 6.95 4.46 -7.92
N THR A 94 6.64 3.93 -6.72
CA THR A 94 5.69 2.83 -6.56
C THR A 94 4.34 3.15 -7.21
N SER A 95 3.81 4.34 -6.96
CA SER A 95 2.48 4.72 -7.41
C SER A 95 2.40 4.91 -8.92
N VAL A 96 3.37 5.58 -9.52
CA VAL A 96 3.37 5.83 -10.98
C VAL A 96 3.61 4.52 -11.74
N THR A 97 4.57 3.71 -11.31
CA THR A 97 4.88 2.46 -12.01
C THR A 97 3.75 1.45 -11.91
N LEU A 98 3.05 1.38 -10.76
CA LEU A 98 1.86 0.53 -10.62
C LEU A 98 0.70 1.01 -11.50
N LEU A 99 0.47 2.33 -11.57
CA LEU A 99 -0.60 2.88 -12.40
C LEU A 99 -0.34 2.70 -13.90
N ILE A 100 0.92 2.86 -14.33
CA ILE A 100 1.35 2.51 -15.69
C ILE A 100 1.14 1.00 -15.94
N GLY A 101 1.42 0.15 -14.93
CA GLY A 101 1.08 -1.27 -14.98
C GLY A 101 -0.39 -1.49 -15.31
N TYR A 102 -1.31 -0.88 -14.55
CA TYR A 102 -2.75 -0.99 -14.77
C TYR A 102 -3.24 -0.47 -16.13
N ALA A 103 -2.56 0.51 -16.70
CA ALA A 103 -2.88 1.05 -18.02
C ALA A 103 -2.44 0.14 -19.18
N ASN A 104 -1.51 -0.80 -18.95
CA ASN A 104 -0.87 -1.59 -20.02
C ASN A 104 -1.10 -3.10 -19.93
N ILE A 105 -1.43 -3.62 -18.76
CA ILE A 105 -1.77 -5.03 -18.53
C ILE A 105 -2.96 -5.13 -17.58
N SER A 106 -3.59 -6.29 -17.53
CA SER A 106 -4.70 -6.55 -16.60
C SER A 106 -4.33 -6.12 -15.17
N SER A 107 -5.25 -5.40 -14.52
CA SER A 107 -5.06 -4.87 -13.17
C SER A 107 -4.82 -5.97 -12.13
N GLY A 108 -5.43 -7.15 -12.34
CA GLY A 108 -5.20 -8.34 -11.52
C GLY A 108 -3.75 -8.83 -11.60
N ILE A 109 -3.19 -8.90 -12.83
CA ILE A 109 -1.80 -9.34 -13.04
C ILE A 109 -0.81 -8.30 -12.50
N ALA A 110 -1.02 -7.02 -12.80
CA ALA A 110 -0.18 -5.95 -12.26
C ALA A 110 -0.17 -5.94 -10.72
N SER A 111 -1.34 -6.13 -10.10
CA SER A 111 -1.48 -6.25 -8.64
C SER A 111 -0.77 -7.50 -8.09
N THR A 112 -0.86 -8.63 -8.80
CA THR A 112 -0.17 -9.88 -8.42
C THR A 112 1.34 -9.69 -8.41
N ILE A 113 1.89 -9.09 -9.46
CA ILE A 113 3.33 -8.80 -9.57
C ILE A 113 3.73 -7.82 -8.46
N ASN A 114 2.99 -6.75 -8.28
CA ASN A 114 3.26 -5.80 -7.19
C ASN A 114 3.22 -6.49 -5.82
N PHE A 115 2.31 -7.43 -5.62
CA PHE A 115 2.20 -8.19 -4.37
C PHE A 115 3.37 -9.16 -4.13
N MET A 116 4.38 -9.22 -4.97
CA MET A 116 5.65 -9.89 -4.64
C MET A 116 6.49 -9.10 -3.61
N TYR A 117 6.14 -7.84 -3.33
CA TYR A 117 6.89 -7.02 -2.36
C TYR A 117 7.05 -7.66 -0.96
N PRO A 118 6.12 -8.44 -0.40
CA PRO A 118 6.32 -9.11 0.89
C PRO A 118 7.49 -10.11 0.90
N ILE A 119 7.71 -10.83 -0.21
CA ILE A 119 8.87 -11.73 -0.33
C ILE A 119 10.14 -10.89 -0.27
N ILE A 120 10.20 -9.81 -1.04
CA ILE A 120 11.37 -8.92 -1.09
C ILE A 120 11.65 -8.36 0.29
N VAL A 121 10.62 -7.87 1.00
CA VAL A 121 10.75 -7.37 2.37
C VAL A 121 11.26 -8.45 3.30
N ALA A 122 10.61 -9.62 3.33
CA ALA A 122 10.98 -10.71 4.23
C ALA A 122 12.40 -11.20 3.97
N THR A 123 12.77 -11.40 2.70
CA THR A 123 14.12 -11.83 2.30
C THR A 123 15.18 -10.80 2.70
N CYS A 124 14.95 -9.53 2.40
CA CYS A 124 15.90 -8.47 2.79
C CYS A 124 16.01 -8.33 4.31
N MET A 125 14.90 -8.40 5.05
CA MET A 125 14.92 -8.31 6.51
C MET A 125 15.63 -9.51 7.15
N MET A 126 15.49 -10.69 6.57
CA MET A 126 16.21 -11.89 7.05
C MET A 126 17.70 -11.85 6.70
N VAL A 127 18.05 -11.56 5.44
CA VAL A 127 19.44 -11.68 4.94
C VAL A 127 20.30 -10.54 5.44
N PHE A 128 19.83 -9.30 5.33
CA PHE A 128 20.64 -8.11 5.62
C PHE A 128 20.46 -7.57 7.03
N PHE A 129 19.40 -8.01 7.74
CA PHE A 129 19.03 -7.36 8.98
C PHE A 129 18.83 -8.32 10.15
N GLY A 130 19.11 -9.61 9.95
CA GLY A 130 19.12 -10.61 11.02
C GLY A 130 17.76 -10.83 11.68
N GLU A 131 16.65 -10.51 10.98
CA GLU A 131 15.32 -10.83 11.50
C GLU A 131 15.17 -12.34 11.59
N HIS A 132 14.70 -12.85 12.74
CA HIS A 132 14.58 -14.27 12.95
C HIS A 132 13.68 -14.94 11.91
N LYS A 133 14.21 -15.96 11.24
CA LYS A 133 13.49 -16.75 10.24
C LYS A 133 12.32 -17.47 10.90
N SER A 134 11.12 -17.12 10.47
CA SER A 134 9.93 -17.91 10.80
C SER A 134 9.53 -18.71 9.55
N ILE A 135 9.66 -20.02 9.63
CA ILE A 135 9.20 -20.93 8.56
C ILE A 135 7.71 -20.72 8.30
N VAL A 136 6.94 -20.42 9.35
CA VAL A 136 5.50 -20.13 9.24
C VAL A 136 5.25 -18.86 8.44
N ASP A 137 6.01 -17.78 8.68
CA ASP A 137 5.86 -16.53 7.96
C ASP A 137 6.24 -16.69 6.47
N ILE A 138 7.33 -17.45 6.18
CA ILE A 138 7.73 -17.77 4.80
C ILE A 138 6.66 -18.61 4.10
N GLY A 139 6.18 -19.67 4.75
CA GLY A 139 5.12 -20.51 4.21
C GLY A 139 3.84 -19.73 3.92
N ALA A 140 3.44 -18.85 4.83
CA ALA A 140 2.27 -17.99 4.65
C ALA A 140 2.44 -17.00 3.48
N ILE A 141 3.65 -16.45 3.28
CA ILE A 141 3.95 -15.60 2.10
C ILE A 141 3.78 -16.41 0.82
N CYS A 142 4.34 -17.63 0.74
CA CYS A 142 4.21 -18.48 -0.44
C CYS A 142 2.75 -18.83 -0.74
N VAL A 143 1.97 -19.17 0.30
CA VAL A 143 0.53 -19.46 0.16
C VAL A 143 -0.25 -18.22 -0.28
N ALA A 144 0.05 -17.05 0.29
CA ALA A 144 -0.59 -15.80 -0.09
C ALA A 144 -0.30 -15.44 -1.56
N ILE A 145 0.92 -15.63 -2.04
CA ILE A 145 1.29 -15.38 -3.43
C ILE A 145 0.61 -16.34 -4.38
N LEU A 146 0.57 -17.64 -4.03
CA LEU A 146 -0.19 -18.62 -4.81
C LEU A 146 -1.66 -18.20 -4.88
N GLY A 147 -2.24 -17.77 -3.78
CA GLY A 147 -3.61 -17.26 -3.71
C GLY A 147 -3.82 -16.05 -4.63
N VAL A 148 -2.92 -15.08 -4.62
CA VAL A 148 -2.98 -13.88 -5.49
C VAL A 148 -2.79 -14.27 -6.97
N TYR A 149 -1.90 -15.22 -7.27
CA TYR A 149 -1.73 -15.77 -8.62
C TYR A 149 -3.03 -16.42 -9.13
N LEU A 150 -3.69 -17.25 -8.31
CA LEU A 150 -4.97 -17.88 -8.67
C LEU A 150 -6.09 -16.84 -8.85
N LEU A 151 -6.08 -15.77 -8.07
CA LEU A 151 -6.98 -14.64 -8.22
C LEU A 151 -6.87 -13.99 -9.60
N ALA A 152 -5.62 -13.76 -10.05
CA ALA A 152 -5.32 -13.10 -11.32
C ALA A 152 -5.41 -14.04 -12.55
N SER A 153 -5.43 -15.36 -12.36
CA SER A 153 -5.33 -16.34 -13.45
C SER A 153 -6.56 -16.42 -14.37
N GLY A 154 -7.61 -15.66 -14.10
CA GLY A 154 -8.79 -15.53 -14.97
C GLY A 154 -8.69 -14.39 -15.99
N ASP A 155 -7.74 -13.46 -15.80
CA ASP A 155 -7.61 -12.26 -16.62
C ASP A 155 -6.72 -12.50 -17.85
N SER A 156 -7.08 -11.92 -18.99
CA SER A 156 -6.16 -11.85 -20.12
C SER A 156 -4.99 -10.92 -19.79
N LEU A 157 -3.77 -11.29 -20.20
CA LEU A 157 -2.59 -10.44 -20.05
C LEU A 157 -2.69 -9.10 -20.80
N ILE A 158 -3.49 -9.10 -21.86
CA ILE A 158 -3.52 -8.02 -22.86
C ILE A 158 -4.68 -7.08 -22.54
N VAL A 159 -4.34 -5.81 -22.32
CA VAL A 159 -5.26 -4.68 -22.40
C VAL A 159 -5.23 -4.18 -23.83
N GLU A 160 -6.36 -3.92 -24.44
CA GLU A 160 -6.45 -3.41 -25.81
C GLU A 160 -5.65 -2.11 -25.94
N GLY A 161 -4.71 -2.07 -26.88
CA GLY A 161 -3.79 -0.93 -27.04
C GLY A 161 -2.63 -0.87 -26.02
N GLY A 162 -2.55 -1.78 -25.06
CA GLY A 162 -1.51 -1.78 -24.02
C GLY A 162 -0.18 -2.39 -24.46
N ASN A 163 0.92 -1.90 -23.87
CA ASN A 163 2.26 -2.45 -24.04
C ASN A 163 2.59 -3.41 -22.91
N THR A 164 2.46 -4.71 -23.16
CA THR A 164 2.68 -5.78 -22.15
C THR A 164 4.07 -5.71 -21.51
N ARG A 165 5.13 -5.43 -22.28
CA ARG A 165 6.50 -5.33 -21.74
C ARG A 165 6.61 -4.17 -20.76
N LEU A 166 6.07 -3.01 -21.12
CA LEU A 166 6.05 -1.83 -20.26
C LEU A 166 5.26 -2.12 -18.98
N GLY A 167 4.07 -2.71 -19.10
CA GLY A 167 3.21 -3.05 -17.96
C GLY A 167 3.89 -4.01 -16.97
N LEU A 168 4.50 -5.09 -17.47
CA LEU A 168 5.24 -6.04 -16.64
C LEU A 168 6.44 -5.39 -15.96
N THR A 169 7.27 -4.65 -16.70
CA THR A 169 8.46 -3.99 -16.15
C THR A 169 8.07 -2.97 -15.07
N CYS A 170 7.08 -2.14 -15.33
CA CYS A 170 6.60 -1.16 -14.35
C CYS A 170 6.03 -1.82 -13.09
N SER A 171 5.28 -2.91 -13.24
CA SER A 171 4.75 -3.65 -12.08
C SER A 171 5.87 -4.27 -11.21
N ILE A 172 6.93 -4.77 -11.82
CA ILE A 172 8.11 -5.28 -11.11
C ILE A 172 8.83 -4.14 -10.37
N ILE A 173 9.08 -3.01 -11.03
CA ILE A 173 9.69 -1.83 -10.41
C ILE A 173 8.84 -1.35 -9.22
N SER A 174 7.52 -1.36 -9.36
CA SER A 174 6.60 -1.02 -8.29
C SER A 174 6.78 -1.92 -7.06
N ALA A 175 6.90 -3.24 -7.25
CA ALA A 175 7.12 -4.18 -6.16
C ALA A 175 8.42 -3.91 -5.40
N PHE A 176 9.53 -3.68 -6.13
CA PHE A 176 10.83 -3.37 -5.52
C PHE A 176 10.85 -2.02 -4.82
N SER A 177 10.28 -0.99 -5.42
CA SER A 177 10.24 0.35 -4.79
C SER A 177 9.35 0.36 -3.55
N PHE A 178 8.25 -0.39 -3.55
CA PHE A 178 7.39 -0.52 -2.38
C PHE A 178 8.06 -1.30 -1.24
N ALA A 179 8.76 -2.39 -1.56
CA ALA A 179 9.58 -3.10 -0.58
C ALA A 179 10.67 -2.20 0.02
N ALA A 180 11.40 -1.47 -0.83
CA ALA A 180 12.42 -0.52 -0.39
C ALA A 180 11.84 0.56 0.54
N TYR A 181 10.66 1.10 0.22
CA TYR A 181 9.96 2.05 1.09
C TYR A 181 9.75 1.49 2.51
N TYR A 182 9.20 0.27 2.65
CA TYR A 182 8.96 -0.35 3.95
C TYR A 182 10.25 -0.64 4.72
N ILE A 183 11.24 -1.19 4.03
CA ILE A 183 12.53 -1.54 4.63
C ILE A 183 13.25 -0.28 5.11
N LEU A 184 13.38 0.73 4.23
CA LEU A 184 14.09 1.97 4.54
C LEU A 184 13.36 2.81 5.58
N MET A 185 12.02 2.84 5.58
CA MET A 185 11.26 3.51 6.64
C MET A 185 11.66 3.01 8.03
N LYS A 186 11.86 1.70 8.17
CA LYS A 186 12.31 1.11 9.44
C LYS A 186 13.80 1.33 9.70
N ARG A 187 14.63 1.13 8.68
CA ARG A 187 16.09 1.19 8.79
C ARG A 187 16.63 2.58 9.08
N LEU A 188 16.10 3.55 8.39
CA LEU A 188 16.44 4.96 8.60
C LEU A 188 15.79 5.53 9.87
N LYS A 189 15.07 4.69 10.63
CA LYS A 189 14.33 5.13 11.82
C LYS A 189 13.31 6.24 11.50
N ALA A 190 12.86 6.35 10.25
CA ALA A 190 11.83 7.31 9.85
C ALA A 190 10.47 6.98 10.49
N ASP A 191 10.28 5.74 10.92
CA ASP A 191 9.16 5.31 11.75
C ASP A 191 9.10 6.00 13.12
N LYS A 192 10.15 6.69 13.56
CA LYS A 192 10.17 7.50 14.79
C LYS A 192 9.66 8.92 14.59
N ILE A 193 9.64 9.43 13.34
CA ILE A 193 9.07 10.75 13.02
C ILE A 193 7.56 10.70 13.34
N GLU A 194 6.98 11.74 13.87
CA GLU A 194 5.54 11.78 14.20
C GLU A 194 4.68 11.41 13.00
N VAL A 195 3.68 10.50 13.19
CA VAL A 195 2.94 9.86 12.08
C VAL A 195 2.27 10.87 11.17
N VAL A 196 1.59 11.87 11.76
CA VAL A 196 0.88 12.89 10.97
C VAL A 196 1.88 13.69 10.15
N LYS A 197 2.97 14.16 10.79
CA LYS A 197 4.07 14.88 10.12
C LYS A 197 4.64 14.07 8.95
N PHE A 198 5.05 12.84 9.24
CA PHE A 198 5.66 11.95 8.23
C PHE A 198 4.73 11.70 7.05
N THR A 199 3.49 11.28 7.34
CA THR A 199 2.53 10.92 6.28
C THR A 199 2.11 12.14 5.45
N THR A 200 1.91 13.30 6.09
CA THR A 200 1.57 14.55 5.39
C THR A 200 2.66 14.93 4.40
N TRP A 201 3.94 14.93 4.82
CA TRP A 201 5.04 15.29 3.93
C TRP A 201 5.25 14.27 2.80
N ILE A 202 5.12 12.96 3.08
CA ILE A 202 5.16 11.94 2.03
C ILE A 202 4.10 12.24 0.96
N MET A 203 2.88 12.59 1.36
CA MET A 203 1.80 12.86 0.43
C MET A 203 2.00 14.15 -0.36
N LEU A 204 2.36 15.24 0.31
CA LEU A 204 2.56 16.53 -0.36
C LEU A 204 3.74 16.50 -1.33
N LEU A 205 4.88 15.90 -0.94
CA LEU A 205 6.03 15.76 -1.84
C LEU A 205 5.72 14.84 -3.02
N SER A 206 5.00 13.74 -2.79
CA SER A 206 4.56 12.88 -3.90
C SER A 206 3.65 13.64 -4.87
N ALA A 207 2.72 14.47 -4.37
CA ALA A 207 1.89 15.32 -5.22
C ALA A 207 2.73 16.30 -6.04
N VAL A 208 3.73 16.94 -5.44
CA VAL A 208 4.65 17.85 -6.16
C VAL A 208 5.40 17.12 -7.26
N TYR A 209 5.91 15.91 -7.00
CA TYR A 209 6.57 15.11 -8.05
C TYR A 209 5.63 14.83 -9.22
N PHE A 210 4.37 14.47 -8.97
CA PHE A 210 3.42 14.19 -10.04
C PHE A 210 2.95 15.43 -10.77
N ILE A 211 2.78 16.56 -10.08
CA ILE A 211 2.50 17.85 -10.71
C ILE A 211 3.64 18.24 -11.68
N VAL A 212 4.89 18.10 -11.23
CA VAL A 212 6.06 18.37 -12.09
C VAL A 212 6.09 17.43 -13.29
N CYS A 213 5.80 16.12 -13.08
CA CYS A 213 5.71 15.16 -14.19
C CYS A 213 4.56 15.49 -15.15
N ALA A 214 3.37 15.86 -14.65
CA ALA A 214 2.24 16.24 -15.48
C ALA A 214 2.59 17.46 -16.37
N LEU A 215 3.21 18.48 -15.79
CA LEU A 215 3.62 19.67 -16.55
C LEU A 215 4.75 19.36 -17.54
N ALA A 216 5.67 18.45 -17.20
CA ALA A 216 6.81 18.11 -18.06
C ALA A 216 6.43 17.19 -19.23
N PHE A 217 5.55 16.21 -19.01
CA PHE A 217 5.22 15.17 -19.98
C PHE A 217 3.87 15.40 -20.67
N ASP A 218 2.85 15.89 -19.95
CA ASP A 218 1.50 16.11 -20.46
C ASP A 218 1.29 17.60 -20.87
N GLY A 219 2.20 18.49 -20.46
CA GLY A 219 2.18 19.94 -20.73
C GLY A 219 1.11 20.72 -19.95
N LYS A 220 0.21 20.05 -19.25
CA LYS A 220 -0.89 20.64 -18.48
C LYS A 220 -1.38 19.70 -17.39
N ILE A 221 -2.16 20.23 -16.47
CA ILE A 221 -2.98 19.45 -15.53
C ILE A 221 -4.42 19.52 -16.01
N THR A 222 -5.02 18.36 -16.30
CA THR A 222 -6.40 18.28 -16.77
C THR A 222 -7.37 18.42 -15.61
N MET A 223 -8.39 19.26 -15.76
CA MET A 223 -9.43 19.41 -14.75
C MET A 223 -10.32 18.16 -14.69
N ILE A 224 -10.81 17.83 -13.51
CA ILE A 224 -11.73 16.72 -13.30
C ILE A 224 -13.05 17.04 -14.00
N PRO A 225 -13.54 16.18 -14.94
CA PRO A 225 -14.58 16.60 -15.91
C PRO A 225 -15.98 16.71 -15.29
N ASP A 226 -16.33 15.85 -14.35
CA ASP A 226 -17.70 15.73 -13.85
C ASP A 226 -17.81 15.32 -12.38
N GLY A 227 -19.01 15.36 -11.81
CA GLY A 227 -19.28 15.03 -10.41
C GLY A 227 -19.00 13.56 -10.05
N LYS A 228 -19.17 12.63 -11.00
CA LYS A 228 -18.85 11.21 -10.80
C LYS A 228 -17.34 11.02 -10.66
N SER A 229 -16.58 11.67 -11.53
CA SER A 229 -15.11 11.67 -11.47
C SER A 229 -14.59 12.32 -10.18
N TRP A 230 -15.26 13.38 -9.70
CA TRP A 230 -14.95 13.94 -8.38
C TRP A 230 -15.20 12.96 -7.24
N LEU A 231 -16.30 12.21 -7.28
CA LEU A 231 -16.58 11.17 -6.27
C LEU A 231 -15.50 10.09 -6.28
N TYR A 232 -15.09 9.62 -7.46
CA TYR A 232 -14.01 8.65 -7.61
C TYR A 232 -12.67 9.22 -7.10
N MET A 233 -12.37 10.48 -7.40
CA MET A 233 -11.14 11.13 -6.95
C MET A 233 -11.11 11.31 -5.43
N LEU A 234 -12.21 11.71 -4.81
CA LEU A 234 -12.30 11.81 -3.35
C LEU A 234 -12.18 10.43 -2.69
N GLY A 235 -12.83 9.40 -3.24
CA GLY A 235 -12.67 8.02 -2.79
C GLY A 235 -11.22 7.55 -2.90
N LEU A 236 -10.57 7.82 -4.03
CA LEU A 236 -9.18 7.48 -4.26
C LEU A 236 -8.22 8.24 -3.32
N GLY A 237 -8.40 9.55 -3.18
CA GLY A 237 -7.56 10.40 -2.35
C GLY A 237 -7.72 10.16 -0.85
N LEU A 238 -8.96 10.14 -0.36
CA LEU A 238 -9.23 10.06 1.08
C LEU A 238 -9.22 8.62 1.58
N TRP A 239 -9.97 7.72 0.93
CA TRP A 239 -10.11 6.35 1.40
C TRP A 239 -8.90 5.51 1.03
N SER A 240 -8.62 5.40 -0.26
CA SER A 240 -7.57 4.51 -0.75
C SER A 240 -6.15 5.05 -0.51
N THR A 241 -5.95 6.38 -0.46
CA THR A 241 -4.62 6.96 -0.29
C THR A 241 -4.35 7.41 1.14
N MET A 242 -5.17 8.32 1.67
CA MET A 242 -4.92 8.92 2.99
C MET A 242 -5.06 7.88 4.11
N ILE A 243 -6.20 7.19 4.20
CA ILE A 243 -6.45 6.21 5.27
C ILE A 243 -5.46 5.05 5.16
N SER A 244 -5.25 4.52 3.96
CA SER A 244 -4.33 3.40 3.74
C SER A 244 -2.89 3.74 4.16
N ASN A 245 -2.32 4.84 3.68
CA ASN A 245 -0.95 5.21 4.02
C ASN A 245 -0.79 5.57 5.51
N PHE A 246 -1.74 6.33 6.08
CA PHE A 246 -1.70 6.70 7.49
C PHE A 246 -1.76 5.48 8.42
N THR A 247 -2.65 4.54 8.14
CA THR A 247 -2.76 3.31 8.91
C THR A 247 -1.60 2.35 8.63
N GLY A 248 -1.08 2.31 7.40
CA GLY A 248 0.11 1.54 7.04
C GLY A 248 1.35 1.97 7.80
N VAL A 249 1.61 3.27 7.90
CA VAL A 249 2.72 3.80 8.72
C VAL A 249 2.55 3.43 10.20
N LYS A 250 1.33 3.52 10.74
CA LYS A 250 1.04 3.07 12.11
C LYS A 250 1.25 1.57 12.31
N ALA A 251 0.92 0.76 11.31
CA ALA A 251 1.14 -0.67 11.34
C ALA A 251 2.63 -1.01 11.38
N VAL A 252 3.42 -0.49 10.44
CA VAL A 252 4.88 -0.73 10.39
C VAL A 252 5.57 -0.34 11.69
N ARG A 253 5.15 0.74 12.33
CA ARG A 253 5.68 1.16 13.64
C ARG A 253 5.44 0.14 14.75
N ARG A 254 4.29 -0.53 14.71
CA ARG A 254 3.85 -1.40 15.81
C ARG A 254 4.23 -2.86 15.61
N ILE A 255 4.14 -3.36 14.38
CA ILE A 255 4.32 -4.76 14.04
C ILE A 255 5.46 -5.03 13.06
N GLY A 256 6.16 -3.98 12.63
CA GLY A 256 7.29 -4.07 11.70
C GLY A 256 6.87 -4.19 10.22
N PRO A 257 7.86 -4.08 9.29
CA PRO A 257 7.61 -4.11 7.86
C PRO A 257 7.18 -5.50 7.38
N THR A 258 7.80 -6.57 7.85
CA THR A 258 7.52 -7.95 7.42
C THR A 258 6.06 -8.34 7.68
N LEU A 259 5.58 -8.22 8.92
CA LEU A 259 4.19 -8.58 9.24
C LEU A 259 3.19 -7.64 8.55
N THR A 260 3.50 -6.35 8.44
CA THR A 260 2.64 -5.40 7.73
C THR A 260 2.52 -5.75 6.25
N SER A 261 3.62 -6.15 5.60
CA SER A 261 3.61 -6.54 4.19
C SER A 261 2.82 -7.84 3.94
N ILE A 262 2.93 -8.83 4.83
CA ILE A 262 2.15 -10.08 4.72
C ILE A 262 0.64 -9.79 4.81
N LEU A 263 0.23 -8.94 5.76
CA LEU A 263 -1.17 -8.52 5.89
C LEU A 263 -1.66 -7.69 4.68
N GLY A 264 -0.73 -7.19 3.86
CA GLY A 264 -1.00 -6.58 2.55
C GLY A 264 -1.73 -7.49 1.58
N ALA A 265 -1.70 -8.82 1.77
CA ALA A 265 -2.45 -9.80 0.98
C ALA A 265 -3.97 -9.55 0.93
N LEU A 266 -4.50 -8.78 1.86
CA LEU A 266 -5.91 -8.38 1.83
C LEU A 266 -6.23 -7.35 0.73
N GLN A 267 -5.23 -6.68 0.14
CA GLN A 267 -5.44 -5.71 -0.95
C GLN A 267 -6.10 -6.35 -2.18
N PRO A 268 -5.50 -7.41 -2.78
CA PRO A 268 -6.10 -8.06 -3.94
C PRO A 268 -7.46 -8.71 -3.62
N VAL A 269 -7.65 -9.25 -2.42
CA VAL A 269 -8.96 -9.78 -1.99
C VAL A 269 -10.03 -8.69 -2.04
N THR A 270 -9.74 -7.53 -1.46
CA THR A 270 -10.66 -6.39 -1.48
C THR A 270 -10.92 -5.92 -2.92
N ALA A 271 -9.89 -5.86 -3.77
CA ALA A 271 -10.04 -5.44 -5.16
C ALA A 271 -11.00 -6.37 -5.93
N VAL A 272 -10.88 -7.70 -5.77
CA VAL A 272 -11.78 -8.67 -6.42
C VAL A 272 -13.21 -8.59 -5.88
N VAL A 273 -13.39 -8.49 -4.58
CA VAL A 273 -14.72 -8.33 -3.98
C VAL A 273 -15.43 -7.09 -4.53
N LEU A 274 -14.69 -5.99 -4.71
CA LEU A 274 -15.24 -4.77 -5.28
C LEU A 274 -15.50 -4.91 -6.78
N GLY A 275 -14.64 -5.60 -7.53
CA GLY A 275 -14.83 -5.91 -8.95
C GLY A 275 -16.14 -6.67 -9.17
N VAL A 276 -16.37 -7.72 -8.39
CA VAL A 276 -17.63 -8.49 -8.46
C VAL A 276 -18.84 -7.63 -8.05
N ALA A 277 -18.73 -6.86 -6.95
CA ALA A 277 -19.87 -6.14 -6.41
C ALA A 277 -20.28 -4.91 -7.23
N PHE A 278 -19.33 -4.20 -7.83
CA PHE A 278 -19.55 -2.90 -8.48
C PHE A 278 -19.30 -2.90 -9.99
N LEU A 279 -18.43 -3.79 -10.49
CA LEU A 279 -18.10 -3.88 -11.92
C LEU A 279 -18.77 -5.09 -12.58
N HIS A 280 -19.58 -5.86 -11.82
CA HIS A 280 -20.26 -7.07 -12.29
C HIS A 280 -19.31 -8.10 -12.90
N GLU A 281 -18.07 -8.17 -12.41
CA GLU A 281 -17.09 -9.15 -12.84
C GLU A 281 -17.49 -10.55 -12.40
N HIS A 282 -17.26 -11.54 -13.27
CA HIS A 282 -17.56 -12.94 -12.93
C HIS A 282 -16.52 -13.51 -11.98
N LEU A 283 -16.99 -14.04 -10.84
CA LEU A 283 -16.12 -14.73 -9.90
C LEU A 283 -15.84 -16.16 -10.39
N TYR A 284 -14.66 -16.40 -10.88
CA TYR A 284 -14.23 -17.74 -11.26
C TYR A 284 -13.91 -18.60 -10.03
N THR A 285 -14.12 -19.92 -10.12
CA THR A 285 -13.79 -20.87 -9.04
C THR A 285 -12.33 -20.75 -8.60
N ARG A 286 -11.41 -20.49 -9.54
CA ARG A 286 -9.98 -20.26 -9.24
C ARG A 286 -9.77 -19.03 -8.35
N SER A 287 -10.50 -17.96 -8.61
CA SER A 287 -10.45 -16.74 -7.81
C SER A 287 -10.96 -16.97 -6.39
N LEU A 288 -12.04 -17.78 -6.24
CA LEU A 288 -12.54 -18.15 -4.92
C LEU A 288 -11.51 -18.97 -4.11
N ILE A 289 -10.84 -19.94 -4.74
CA ILE A 289 -9.75 -20.70 -4.10
C ILE A 289 -8.63 -19.73 -3.70
N GLY A 290 -8.26 -18.79 -4.56
CA GLY A 290 -7.26 -17.76 -4.27
C GLY A 290 -7.59 -16.92 -3.03
N ILE A 291 -8.84 -16.48 -2.91
CA ILE A 291 -9.34 -15.74 -1.73
C ILE A 291 -9.17 -16.58 -0.46
N VAL A 292 -9.61 -17.84 -0.48
CA VAL A 292 -9.51 -18.75 0.67
C VAL A 292 -8.06 -18.94 1.08
N LEU A 293 -7.14 -19.17 0.14
CA LEU A 293 -5.71 -19.33 0.43
C LEU A 293 -5.12 -18.07 1.08
N ILE A 294 -5.46 -16.88 0.58
CA ILE A 294 -4.99 -15.61 1.15
C ILE A 294 -5.52 -15.45 2.59
N LEU A 295 -6.80 -15.69 2.81
CA LEU A 295 -7.39 -15.56 4.15
C LEU A 295 -6.77 -16.55 5.13
N VAL A 296 -6.55 -17.80 4.72
CA VAL A 296 -5.85 -18.81 5.53
C VAL A 296 -4.42 -18.35 5.86
N ALA A 297 -3.66 -17.87 4.88
CA ALA A 297 -2.31 -17.37 5.10
C ALA A 297 -2.29 -16.22 6.13
N VAL A 298 -3.19 -15.26 6.00
CA VAL A 298 -3.32 -14.12 6.94
C VAL A 298 -3.66 -14.62 8.34
N ILE A 299 -4.64 -15.53 8.48
CA ILE A 299 -5.04 -16.09 9.78
C ILE A 299 -3.88 -16.83 10.43
N VAL A 300 -3.17 -17.68 9.69
CA VAL A 300 -2.02 -18.45 10.19
C VAL A 300 -0.94 -17.52 10.72
N VAL A 301 -0.59 -16.46 9.99
CA VAL A 301 0.42 -15.49 10.43
C VAL A 301 -0.03 -14.77 11.71
N VAL A 302 -1.27 -14.29 11.75
CA VAL A 302 -1.81 -13.61 12.94
C VAL A 302 -1.80 -14.51 14.15
N MET A 303 -2.22 -15.78 14.01
CA MET A 303 -2.23 -16.76 15.09
C MET A 303 -0.81 -17.12 15.55
N HIS A 304 0.11 -17.37 14.63
CA HIS A 304 1.51 -17.66 14.94
C HIS A 304 2.17 -16.53 15.71
N GLN A 305 1.98 -15.34 15.22
CA GLN A 305 2.50 -14.15 15.86
C GLN A 305 1.87 -13.89 17.24
N ASN A 306 0.59 -14.26 17.45
CA ASN A 306 -0.06 -14.16 18.76
C ASN A 306 0.54 -15.16 19.78
N LYS A 307 0.86 -16.40 19.36
CA LYS A 307 1.53 -17.41 20.21
C LYS A 307 2.93 -16.95 20.66
N ARG A 308 3.72 -16.32 19.77
CA ARG A 308 5.05 -15.78 20.10
C ARG A 308 5.03 -14.63 21.11
N SER A 309 3.90 -13.98 21.32
CA SER A 309 3.76 -12.96 22.36
C SER A 309 3.41 -13.55 23.74
N HIS A 310 3.14 -14.84 23.82
CA HIS A 310 2.82 -15.57 25.05
C HIS A 310 3.94 -16.51 25.50
N ALA A 311 4.95 -16.76 24.67
CA ALA A 311 6.19 -17.45 24.97
C ALA A 311 7.33 -16.47 25.26
#